data_c277e21a2920d8c487a8e7eb18ceadda
#
_entry.id   c277e21a2920d8c487a8e7eb18ceadda
#
_cell.length_a   1.000
_cell.length_b   1.000
_cell.length_c   1.000
_cell.angle_alpha   90.00
_cell.angle_beta   90.00
_cell.angle_gamma   90.00
#
_symmetry.space_group_name_H-M   'P 1'
#
loop_
_entity.id
_entity.type
_entity.pdbx_description
1 polymer ?
#
loop_
_entity_poly.entity_id
_entity_poly.type
_entity_poly.pdbx_seq_one_letter_code
_entity_poly.pdbx_strand_id
1 'polypeptide(L)'
;MSPPEKLTIFVVNRQISDRMKHLSAGQRYEISALLRAHHTKTEIAEIIGVHKSTITRELKRNSYMGTRNYYPEYAQRKADQRCRMRAANYKRTIPRTVYETARRYIVEEQYSPEQVVGYCRLHGIRMCSHESLYKWIWKDKRRGGTLYMSLRRRGRKCAKRGSMNNSRSLIPNAVDISERPAIVEERSRFGDFEVDTIVGSTHKQHILTVVERKVGLLFMARLKRPTAQEAADKLISLLSPLAKEGYVKTITADNGVQFAQHERVSAELGAAMYFARPYHSWERGTNENTNGLIRQYIPKRSDFDDYSDDDLVSIQSKLNSRPRKRLGFSTPIETFKTLTKIDEIVAFRT
;
A
#
# COMPACT_ATOMS: atom_id res chain seq x y z
N MET A 1 -33.61 51.95 -34.43
CA MET A 1 -32.18 51.56 -34.64
C MET A 1 -31.58 51.23 -33.29
N SER A 2 -31.44 49.95 -33.05
CA SER A 2 -30.84 49.41 -31.81
C SER A 2 -29.31 49.30 -31.96
N PRO A 3 -28.52 49.58 -30.94
CA PRO A 3 -27.06 49.45 -31.00
C PRO A 3 -26.62 47.99 -30.95
N PRO A 4 -25.44 47.63 -31.48
CA PRO A 4 -25.00 46.23 -31.60
C PRO A 4 -24.50 45.67 -30.25
N GLU A 5 -24.82 44.40 -30.07
CA GLU A 5 -24.43 43.60 -28.91
C GLU A 5 -22.89 43.50 -28.76
N LYS A 6 -22.42 43.82 -27.57
CA LYS A 6 -21.03 43.63 -27.18
C LYS A 6 -20.76 42.10 -26.96
N LEU A 7 -19.91 41.53 -27.79
CA LEU A 7 -19.36 40.21 -27.58
C LEU A 7 -18.56 40.18 -26.24
N THR A 8 -19.11 39.54 -25.25
CA THR A 8 -18.43 39.27 -23.97
C THR A 8 -17.44 38.13 -24.15
N ILE A 9 -16.14 38.44 -24.20
CA ILE A 9 -15.08 37.48 -24.23
C ILE A 9 -14.99 36.87 -22.82
N PHE A 10 -15.35 35.57 -22.67
CA PHE A 10 -15.14 34.81 -21.45
C PHE A 10 -13.63 34.59 -21.22
N VAL A 11 -13.04 35.36 -20.32
CA VAL A 11 -11.71 35.10 -19.78
C VAL A 11 -11.83 33.99 -18.76
N VAL A 12 -11.49 32.75 -19.16
CA VAL A 12 -11.36 31.64 -18.24
C VAL A 12 -10.09 31.84 -17.41
N ASN A 13 -10.27 32.25 -16.15
CA ASN A 13 -9.22 32.35 -15.17
C ASN A 13 -8.71 30.92 -14.85
N ARG A 14 -7.65 30.45 -15.51
CA ARG A 14 -6.87 29.29 -15.10
C ARG A 14 -5.90 29.71 -14.02
N GLN A 15 -6.14 29.29 -12.78
CA GLN A 15 -5.14 29.28 -11.72
C GLN A 15 -3.92 28.49 -12.18
N ILE A 16 -2.80 29.19 -12.36
CA ILE A 16 -1.53 28.65 -12.86
C ILE A 16 -0.77 28.13 -11.66
N SER A 17 -0.63 26.80 -11.56
CA SER A 17 0.40 26.20 -10.70
C SER A 17 1.77 26.49 -11.30
N ASP A 18 2.64 27.10 -10.53
CA ASP A 18 3.96 27.63 -10.89
C ASP A 18 5.00 26.52 -11.15
N ARG A 19 4.82 25.78 -12.23
CA ARG A 19 5.88 24.96 -12.83
C ARG A 19 6.24 25.58 -14.17
N MET A 20 7.52 25.92 -14.38
CA MET A 20 8.05 26.43 -15.66
C MET A 20 7.58 25.54 -16.82
N LYS A 21 6.51 25.96 -17.48
CA LYS A 21 5.94 25.25 -18.63
C LYS A 21 6.79 25.57 -19.86
N HIS A 22 7.27 24.54 -20.56
CA HIS A 22 7.85 24.71 -21.88
C HIS A 22 6.78 25.13 -22.88
N LEU A 23 7.17 25.92 -23.90
CA LEU A 23 6.27 26.29 -25.00
C LEU A 23 5.69 25.03 -25.66
N SER A 24 4.38 25.06 -25.90
CA SER A 24 3.67 24.00 -26.62
C SER A 24 3.91 24.09 -28.13
N ALA A 25 3.57 23.03 -28.86
CA ALA A 25 3.59 23.05 -30.33
C ALA A 25 2.70 24.18 -30.88
N GLY A 26 1.46 24.34 -30.35
CA GLY A 26 0.54 25.42 -30.74
C GLY A 26 1.16 26.82 -30.58
N GLN A 27 1.75 27.10 -29.41
CA GLN A 27 2.45 28.37 -29.18
C GLN A 27 3.61 28.60 -30.16
N ARG A 28 4.27 27.55 -30.64
CA ARG A 28 5.32 27.70 -31.69
C ARG A 28 4.75 28.08 -33.04
N TYR A 29 3.58 27.55 -33.40
CA TYR A 29 2.87 28.01 -34.61
C TYR A 29 2.42 29.47 -34.50
N GLU A 30 1.89 29.89 -33.35
CA GLU A 30 1.52 31.25 -33.06
C GLU A 30 2.72 32.21 -33.14
N ILE A 31 3.87 31.86 -32.56
CA ILE A 31 5.13 32.61 -32.69
C ILE A 31 5.50 32.78 -34.16
N SER A 32 5.40 31.70 -34.96
CA SER A 32 5.73 31.76 -36.39
C SER A 32 4.80 32.70 -37.15
N ALA A 33 3.50 32.65 -36.89
CA ALA A 33 2.50 33.55 -37.54
C ALA A 33 2.73 35.02 -37.17
N LEU A 34 2.95 35.31 -35.88
CA LEU A 34 3.21 36.66 -35.40
C LEU A 34 4.54 37.23 -35.92
N LEU A 35 5.58 36.42 -36.06
CA LEU A 35 6.83 36.83 -36.68
C LEU A 35 6.65 37.20 -38.17
N ARG A 36 5.83 36.43 -38.91
CA ARG A 36 5.49 36.75 -40.31
C ARG A 36 4.66 38.02 -40.44
N ALA A 37 3.85 38.33 -39.43
CA ALA A 37 3.09 39.56 -39.32
C ALA A 37 3.93 40.74 -38.79
N HIS A 38 5.26 40.60 -38.70
CA HIS A 38 6.22 41.61 -38.27
C HIS A 38 6.06 42.12 -36.84
N HIS A 39 5.39 41.35 -35.92
CA HIS A 39 5.34 41.70 -34.53
C HIS A 39 6.71 41.64 -33.85
N THR A 40 6.93 42.53 -32.90
CA THR A 40 8.14 42.53 -32.08
C THR A 40 8.13 41.39 -31.06
N LYS A 41 9.31 40.98 -30.55
CA LYS A 41 9.43 39.93 -29.52
C LYS A 41 8.67 40.29 -28.23
N THR A 42 8.45 41.54 -27.95
CA THR A 42 7.70 42.02 -26.79
C THR A 42 6.20 41.78 -26.99
N GLU A 43 5.65 42.22 -28.09
CA GLU A 43 4.24 42.01 -28.47
C GLU A 43 3.91 40.49 -28.56
N ILE A 44 4.78 39.70 -29.18
CA ILE A 44 4.63 38.23 -29.25
C ILE A 44 4.56 37.61 -27.82
N ALA A 45 5.42 38.08 -26.91
CA ALA A 45 5.42 37.60 -25.55
C ALA A 45 4.13 37.93 -24.79
N GLU A 46 3.60 39.15 -24.99
CA GLU A 46 2.32 39.61 -24.43
C GLU A 46 1.14 38.78 -24.96
N ILE A 47 1.07 38.61 -26.30
CA ILE A 47 -0.02 37.87 -26.97
C ILE A 47 -0.05 36.40 -26.48
N ILE A 48 1.10 35.75 -26.37
CA ILE A 48 1.21 34.34 -25.99
C ILE A 48 1.13 34.17 -24.46
N GLY A 49 1.23 35.25 -23.67
CA GLY A 49 1.19 35.19 -22.21
C GLY A 49 2.46 34.60 -21.57
N VAL A 50 3.63 34.95 -22.11
CA VAL A 50 4.94 34.51 -21.61
C VAL A 50 5.90 35.69 -21.45
N HIS A 51 6.95 35.48 -20.64
CA HIS A 51 7.95 36.53 -20.49
C HIS A 51 8.80 36.71 -21.80
N LYS A 52 9.15 37.93 -22.17
CA LYS A 52 9.96 38.31 -23.35
C LYS A 52 11.24 37.43 -23.49
N SER A 53 11.89 37.13 -22.38
CA SER A 53 13.09 36.23 -22.38
C SER A 53 12.80 34.83 -22.89
N THR A 54 11.55 34.33 -22.73
CA THR A 54 11.13 33.04 -23.25
C THR A 54 11.12 33.03 -24.76
N ILE A 55 10.55 34.06 -25.39
CA ILE A 55 10.55 34.21 -26.83
C ILE A 55 11.97 34.39 -27.36
N THR A 56 12.77 35.26 -26.72
CA THR A 56 14.16 35.47 -27.13
C THR A 56 14.98 34.17 -27.06
N ARG A 57 14.82 33.34 -25.99
CA ARG A 57 15.51 32.06 -25.87
C ARG A 57 14.98 31.04 -26.87
N GLU A 58 13.68 31.03 -27.14
CA GLU A 58 13.06 30.12 -28.12
C GLU A 58 13.63 30.41 -29.51
N LEU A 59 13.63 31.65 -29.97
CA LEU A 59 14.18 32.02 -31.25
C LEU A 59 15.69 31.76 -31.36
N LYS A 60 16.47 32.07 -30.32
CA LYS A 60 17.92 31.78 -30.28
C LYS A 60 18.21 30.30 -30.38
N ARG A 61 17.40 29.44 -29.77
CA ARG A 61 17.66 28.00 -29.68
C ARG A 61 17.08 27.19 -30.81
N ASN A 62 16.05 27.68 -31.48
CA ASN A 62 15.19 26.92 -32.37
C ASN A 62 15.02 27.51 -33.78
N SER A 63 15.65 28.65 -34.10
CA SER A 63 15.69 29.15 -35.48
C SER A 63 16.42 28.18 -36.40
N TYR A 64 16.06 28.20 -37.67
CA TYR A 64 16.60 27.30 -38.66
C TYR A 64 18.06 27.65 -38.95
N MET A 65 18.97 26.70 -38.74
CA MET A 65 20.42 26.81 -39.01
C MET A 65 21.08 28.14 -38.59
N GLY A 66 20.64 28.76 -37.48
CA GLY A 66 21.17 30.06 -37.03
C GLY A 66 20.71 31.25 -37.83
N THR A 67 19.82 31.08 -38.79
CA THR A 67 19.20 32.15 -39.56
C THR A 67 18.11 32.89 -38.78
N ARG A 68 17.58 33.98 -39.27
CA ARG A 68 16.44 34.67 -38.70
C ARG A 68 15.10 33.96 -38.98
N ASN A 69 15.09 32.91 -39.77
CA ASN A 69 13.90 32.15 -40.13
C ASN A 69 13.48 31.20 -39.00
N TYR A 70 12.22 31.25 -38.62
CA TYR A 70 11.64 30.44 -37.59
C TYR A 70 10.54 29.55 -38.18
N TYR A 71 10.75 28.23 -38.14
CA TYR A 71 9.81 27.21 -38.62
C TYR A 71 9.31 26.41 -37.41
N PRO A 72 7.99 26.34 -37.12
CA PRO A 72 7.46 25.78 -35.90
C PRO A 72 7.74 24.26 -35.78
N GLU A 73 7.66 23.50 -36.89
CA GLU A 73 7.95 22.09 -36.89
C GLU A 73 9.44 21.79 -36.58
N TYR A 74 10.34 22.60 -37.16
CA TYR A 74 11.78 22.48 -36.89
C TYR A 74 12.07 22.83 -35.42
N ALA A 75 11.44 23.89 -34.90
CA ALA A 75 11.58 24.33 -33.53
C ALA A 75 11.07 23.27 -32.55
N GLN A 76 9.91 22.64 -32.86
CA GLN A 76 9.36 21.56 -32.05
C GLN A 76 10.30 20.35 -32.04
N ARG A 77 10.76 19.89 -33.19
CA ARG A 77 11.70 18.76 -33.31
C ARG A 77 13.00 19.00 -32.53
N LYS A 78 13.56 20.21 -32.59
CA LYS A 78 14.74 20.62 -31.80
C LYS A 78 14.49 20.61 -30.30
N ALA A 79 13.31 21.07 -29.86
CA ALA A 79 12.90 21.06 -28.46
C ALA A 79 12.76 19.62 -27.96
N ASP A 80 12.10 18.74 -28.72
CA ASP A 80 11.91 17.32 -28.39
C ASP A 80 13.25 16.59 -28.36
N GLN A 81 14.15 16.84 -29.30
CA GLN A 81 15.49 16.29 -29.30
C GLN A 81 16.26 16.64 -28.02
N ARG A 82 16.20 17.93 -27.60
CA ARG A 82 16.84 18.35 -26.33
C ARG A 82 16.21 17.70 -25.12
N CYS A 83 14.89 17.57 -25.09
CA CYS A 83 14.21 16.83 -24.02
C CYS A 83 14.68 15.38 -23.94
N ARG A 84 14.76 14.68 -25.10
CA ARG A 84 15.25 13.29 -25.16
C ARG A 84 16.72 13.19 -24.74
N MET A 85 17.57 14.10 -25.18
CA MET A 85 18.99 14.13 -24.79
C MET A 85 19.17 14.40 -23.30
N ARG A 86 18.42 15.34 -22.72
CA ARG A 86 18.42 15.58 -21.27
C ARG A 86 17.98 14.33 -20.49
N ALA A 87 16.88 13.69 -20.90
CA ALA A 87 16.41 12.45 -20.30
C ALA A 87 17.43 11.32 -20.41
N ALA A 88 18.13 11.22 -21.54
CA ALA A 88 19.20 10.25 -21.76
C ALA A 88 20.45 10.55 -20.89
N ASN A 89 20.87 11.81 -20.81
CA ASN A 89 22.02 12.23 -20.00
C ASN A 89 21.72 12.23 -18.49
N TYR A 90 20.44 12.32 -18.11
CA TYR A 90 20.01 12.27 -16.71
C TYR A 90 19.74 10.83 -16.26
N LYS A 91 20.52 9.86 -16.77
CA LYS A 91 20.57 8.52 -16.20
C LYS A 91 21.18 8.63 -14.80
N ARG A 92 20.32 8.89 -13.79
CA ARG A 92 20.71 8.68 -12.40
C ARG A 92 21.07 7.21 -12.26
N THR A 93 22.37 6.91 -12.35
CA THR A 93 22.87 5.57 -12.06
C THR A 93 22.63 5.32 -10.59
N ILE A 94 21.72 4.41 -10.29
CA ILE A 94 21.46 3.99 -8.90
C ILE A 94 22.68 3.16 -8.48
N PRO A 95 23.39 3.53 -7.40
CA PRO A 95 24.55 2.79 -6.93
C PRO A 95 24.21 1.32 -6.68
N ARG A 96 25.17 0.44 -6.91
CA ARG A 96 25.02 -1.01 -6.68
C ARG A 96 24.66 -1.33 -5.24
N THR A 97 25.21 -0.61 -4.29
CA THR A 97 24.93 -0.74 -2.85
C THR A 97 23.43 -0.54 -2.50
N VAL A 98 22.73 0.36 -3.23
CA VAL A 98 21.28 0.57 -3.05
C VAL A 98 20.50 -0.67 -3.47
N TYR A 99 20.88 -1.33 -4.57
CA TYR A 99 20.24 -2.57 -5.01
C TYR A 99 20.56 -3.74 -4.08
N GLU A 100 21.76 -3.82 -3.53
CA GLU A 100 22.16 -4.84 -2.54
C GLU A 100 21.35 -4.69 -1.25
N THR A 101 21.22 -3.47 -0.74
CA THR A 101 20.35 -3.16 0.41
C THR A 101 18.90 -3.51 0.12
N ALA A 102 18.38 -3.10 -1.04
CA ALA A 102 17.02 -3.43 -1.44
C ALA A 102 16.80 -4.93 -1.57
N ARG A 103 17.79 -5.67 -2.14
CA ARG A 103 17.73 -7.13 -2.29
C ARG A 103 17.60 -7.81 -0.95
N ARG A 104 18.40 -7.42 0.06
CA ARG A 104 18.30 -7.95 1.42
C ARG A 104 16.89 -7.83 1.96
N TYR A 105 16.30 -6.64 1.98
CA TYR A 105 14.95 -6.44 2.49
C TYR A 105 13.87 -7.17 1.67
N ILE A 106 14.04 -7.28 0.34
CA ILE A 106 13.05 -7.97 -0.52
C ILE A 106 13.13 -9.48 -0.36
N VAL A 107 14.34 -10.06 -0.28
CA VAL A 107 14.53 -11.52 -0.27
C VAL A 107 14.44 -12.08 1.14
N GLU A 108 15.14 -11.49 2.10
CA GLU A 108 15.25 -12.02 3.47
C GLU A 108 14.02 -11.64 4.32
N GLU A 109 13.63 -10.34 4.28
CA GLU A 109 12.50 -9.82 5.04
C GLU A 109 11.18 -9.86 4.27
N GLN A 110 11.23 -10.16 2.98
CA GLN A 110 10.08 -10.19 2.07
C GLN A 110 9.26 -8.90 2.04
N TYR A 111 9.92 -7.75 2.23
CA TYR A 111 9.28 -6.44 2.09
C TYR A 111 8.89 -6.17 0.63
N SER A 112 7.77 -5.49 0.44
CA SER A 112 7.47 -4.93 -0.88
C SER A 112 8.40 -3.74 -1.19
N PRO A 113 8.65 -3.41 -2.46
CA PRO A 113 9.42 -2.22 -2.83
C PRO A 113 8.96 -0.93 -2.15
N GLU A 114 7.65 -0.75 -1.94
CA GLU A 114 7.09 0.40 -1.22
C GLU A 114 7.49 0.38 0.26
N GLN A 115 7.45 -0.79 0.90
CA GLN A 115 7.88 -0.97 2.29
C GLN A 115 9.39 -0.72 2.45
N VAL A 116 10.22 -1.22 1.53
CA VAL A 116 11.67 -0.96 1.54
C VAL A 116 11.95 0.54 1.49
N VAL A 117 11.32 1.26 0.56
CA VAL A 117 11.55 2.70 0.42
C VAL A 117 11.07 3.47 1.64
N GLY A 118 9.89 3.13 2.17
CA GLY A 118 9.34 3.79 3.34
C GLY A 118 10.16 3.55 4.60
N TYR A 119 10.55 2.29 4.84
CA TYR A 119 11.42 1.89 5.95
C TYR A 119 12.78 2.58 5.87
N CYS A 120 13.43 2.52 4.71
CA CYS A 120 14.73 3.17 4.51
C CYS A 120 14.64 4.69 4.74
N ARG A 121 13.55 5.34 4.32
CA ARG A 121 13.33 6.77 4.56
C ARG A 121 13.21 7.07 6.06
N LEU A 122 12.46 6.24 6.79
CA LEU A 122 12.27 6.40 8.24
C LEU A 122 13.59 6.29 9.01
N HIS A 123 14.48 5.39 8.55
CA HIS A 123 15.79 5.13 9.20
C HIS A 123 16.97 5.89 8.57
N GLY A 124 16.73 6.89 7.70
CA GLY A 124 17.80 7.67 7.07
C GLY A 124 18.67 6.89 6.08
N ILE A 125 18.25 5.69 5.65
CA ILE A 125 18.97 4.84 4.72
C ILE A 125 18.72 5.32 3.28
N ARG A 126 19.79 5.59 2.54
CA ARG A 126 19.69 6.01 1.13
C ARG A 126 19.01 4.92 0.29
N MET A 127 17.93 5.29 -0.40
CA MET A 127 17.17 4.37 -1.27
C MET A 127 16.67 5.08 -2.53
N CYS A 128 16.44 4.32 -3.60
CA CYS A 128 15.76 4.81 -4.82
C CYS A 128 14.23 4.70 -4.69
N SER A 129 13.48 5.21 -5.66
CA SER A 129 12.01 5.11 -5.63
C SER A 129 11.53 3.64 -5.77
N HIS A 130 10.37 3.34 -5.20
CA HIS A 130 9.76 2.01 -5.32
C HIS A 130 9.46 1.62 -6.77
N GLU A 131 9.17 2.58 -7.64
CA GLU A 131 9.01 2.35 -9.08
C GLU A 131 10.32 1.88 -9.73
N SER A 132 11.47 2.45 -9.33
CA SER A 132 12.78 2.01 -9.79
C SER A 132 13.09 0.58 -9.34
N LEU A 133 12.72 0.23 -8.09
CA LEU A 133 12.84 -1.14 -7.58
C LEU A 133 11.94 -2.11 -8.34
N TYR A 134 10.68 -1.74 -8.62
CA TYR A 134 9.81 -2.58 -9.46
C TYR A 134 10.38 -2.77 -10.87
N LYS A 135 10.87 -1.70 -11.52
CA LYS A 135 11.52 -1.80 -12.84
C LYS A 135 12.73 -2.75 -12.80
N TRP A 136 13.52 -2.67 -11.75
CA TRP A 136 14.66 -3.57 -11.53
C TRP A 136 14.22 -5.03 -11.37
N ILE A 137 13.25 -5.33 -10.51
CA ILE A 137 12.71 -6.68 -10.29
C ILE A 137 12.16 -7.27 -11.60
N TRP A 138 11.40 -6.48 -12.37
CA TRP A 138 10.84 -6.96 -13.64
C TRP A 138 11.91 -7.11 -14.73
N LYS A 139 12.98 -6.32 -14.68
CA LYS A 139 14.15 -6.51 -15.55
C LYS A 139 14.89 -7.79 -15.18
N ASP A 140 15.08 -8.08 -13.90
CA ASP A 140 15.65 -9.32 -13.38
C ASP A 140 14.84 -10.53 -13.87
N LYS A 141 13.52 -10.51 -13.69
CA LYS A 141 12.63 -11.58 -14.18
C LYS A 141 12.78 -11.84 -15.68
N ARG A 142 12.88 -10.79 -16.52
CA ARG A 142 13.06 -10.94 -17.98
C ARG A 142 14.39 -11.58 -18.35
N ARG A 143 15.38 -11.57 -17.43
CA ARG A 143 16.69 -12.20 -17.58
C ARG A 143 16.78 -13.58 -16.91
N GLY A 144 15.66 -14.15 -16.49
CA GLY A 144 15.61 -15.44 -15.80
C GLY A 144 15.83 -15.37 -14.28
N GLY A 145 15.95 -14.15 -13.70
CA GLY A 145 16.13 -13.98 -12.26
C GLY A 145 14.87 -14.25 -11.43
N THR A 146 15.02 -14.39 -10.13
CA THR A 146 13.99 -14.88 -9.19
C THR A 146 13.50 -13.84 -8.19
N LEU A 147 13.95 -12.59 -8.23
CA LEU A 147 13.57 -11.55 -7.27
C LEU A 147 12.06 -11.37 -7.13
N TYR A 148 11.31 -11.51 -8.23
CA TYR A 148 9.85 -11.38 -8.23
C TYR A 148 9.14 -12.43 -7.39
N MET A 149 9.79 -13.59 -7.11
CA MET A 149 9.23 -14.67 -6.29
C MET A 149 9.08 -14.25 -4.82
N SER A 150 9.90 -13.32 -4.34
CA SER A 150 9.81 -12.76 -2.99
C SER A 150 8.65 -11.76 -2.83
N LEU A 151 8.02 -11.32 -3.93
CA LEU A 151 6.85 -10.45 -3.86
C LEU A 151 5.57 -11.22 -3.48
N ARG A 152 4.67 -10.58 -2.74
CA ARG A 152 3.40 -11.19 -2.27
C ARG A 152 2.63 -11.93 -3.37
N ARG A 153 2.56 -11.38 -4.59
CA ARG A 153 1.81 -11.97 -5.71
C ARG A 153 2.65 -12.87 -6.62
N ARG A 154 3.97 -12.93 -6.44
CA ARG A 154 4.88 -13.73 -7.26
C ARG A 154 4.62 -13.57 -8.78
N GLY A 155 4.22 -12.38 -9.21
CA GLY A 155 3.87 -12.10 -10.62
C GLY A 155 2.51 -12.62 -11.08
N ARG A 156 1.68 -13.18 -10.21
CA ARG A 156 0.32 -13.64 -10.56
C ARG A 156 -0.65 -12.46 -10.72
N LYS A 157 -1.55 -12.56 -11.70
CA LYS A 157 -2.67 -11.60 -11.84
C LYS A 157 -3.65 -11.73 -10.67
N CYS A 158 -4.39 -10.65 -10.38
CA CYS A 158 -5.44 -10.69 -9.36
C CYS A 158 -6.58 -11.60 -9.84
N ALA A 159 -6.89 -12.65 -9.10
CA ALA A 159 -8.06 -13.47 -9.39
C ALA A 159 -9.33 -12.70 -8.98
N LYS A 160 -10.40 -12.80 -9.78
CA LYS A 160 -11.73 -12.34 -9.38
C LYS A 160 -12.22 -13.22 -8.21
N ARG A 161 -12.89 -12.61 -7.23
CA ARG A 161 -13.51 -13.34 -6.13
C ARG A 161 -14.65 -14.20 -6.67
N GLY A 162 -14.60 -15.50 -6.41
CA GLY A 162 -15.77 -16.39 -6.59
C GLY A 162 -16.70 -16.26 -5.38
N SER A 163 -17.99 -16.37 -5.59
CA SER A 163 -18.97 -16.53 -4.52
C SER A 163 -18.80 -17.92 -3.89
N MET A 164 -18.63 -17.99 -2.59
CA MET A 164 -18.66 -19.25 -1.84
C MET A 164 -19.98 -19.30 -1.07
N ASN A 165 -20.77 -20.34 -1.35
CA ASN A 165 -21.94 -20.67 -0.53
C ASN A 165 -21.46 -21.40 0.72
N ASN A 166 -21.53 -20.78 1.87
CA ASN A 166 -21.31 -21.43 3.17
C ASN A 166 -22.66 -21.58 3.88
N SER A 167 -22.92 -22.79 4.40
CA SER A 167 -24.05 -23.10 5.25
C SER A 167 -23.99 -22.26 6.54
N ARG A 168 -25.15 -21.77 6.96
CA ARG A 168 -25.30 -20.96 8.19
C ARG A 168 -25.25 -21.90 9.40
N SER A 169 -24.27 -21.75 10.28
CA SER A 169 -24.37 -22.19 11.65
C SER A 169 -24.74 -20.99 12.51
N LEU A 170 -25.81 -21.10 13.28
CA LEU A 170 -26.22 -20.10 14.25
C LEU A 170 -25.42 -20.39 15.54
N ILE A 171 -24.59 -19.43 15.96
CA ILE A 171 -23.94 -19.46 17.28
C ILE A 171 -24.98 -18.91 18.27
N PRO A 172 -25.35 -19.68 19.34
CA PRO A 172 -26.27 -19.19 20.36
C PRO A 172 -25.73 -17.92 21.03
N ASN A 173 -26.60 -16.96 21.35
CA ASN A 173 -26.28 -15.72 22.07
C ASN A 173 -25.21 -14.85 21.38
N ALA A 174 -24.97 -15.02 20.08
CA ALA A 174 -24.01 -14.23 19.33
C ALA A 174 -24.47 -12.76 19.24
N VAL A 175 -23.61 -11.82 19.66
CA VAL A 175 -23.87 -10.38 19.55
C VAL A 175 -23.49 -9.92 18.15
N ASP A 176 -24.43 -9.31 17.43
CA ASP A 176 -24.20 -8.84 16.05
C ASP A 176 -23.17 -7.68 16.02
N ILE A 177 -22.41 -7.61 14.95
CA ILE A 177 -21.41 -6.54 14.76
C ILE A 177 -22.01 -5.14 14.77
N SER A 178 -23.30 -4.98 14.51
CA SER A 178 -23.98 -3.67 14.60
C SER A 178 -24.00 -3.08 16.00
N GLU A 179 -23.91 -3.92 17.03
CA GLU A 179 -23.82 -3.50 18.42
C GLU A 179 -22.41 -3.12 18.86
N ARG A 180 -21.41 -3.34 17.97
CA ARG A 180 -20.01 -3.00 18.23
C ARG A 180 -19.83 -1.49 18.27
N PRO A 181 -19.13 -0.94 19.30
CA PRO A 181 -18.89 0.50 19.42
C PRO A 181 -18.21 1.10 18.16
N ALA A 182 -18.69 2.27 17.71
CA ALA A 182 -18.18 2.94 16.50
C ALA A 182 -16.67 3.22 16.54
N ILE A 183 -16.10 3.47 17.71
CA ILE A 183 -14.66 3.68 17.92
C ILE A 183 -13.79 2.53 17.36
N VAL A 184 -14.34 1.31 17.29
CA VAL A 184 -13.64 0.14 16.74
C VAL A 184 -13.42 0.30 15.22
N GLU A 185 -14.38 0.91 14.51
CA GLU A 185 -14.23 1.18 13.08
C GLU A 185 -13.19 2.27 12.80
N GLU A 186 -13.11 3.27 13.65
CA GLU A 186 -12.14 4.37 13.54
C GLU A 186 -10.70 3.91 13.72
N ARG A 187 -10.47 2.74 14.36
CA ARG A 187 -9.14 2.21 14.72
C ARG A 187 -8.32 3.22 15.53
N SER A 188 -8.99 4.04 16.31
CA SER A 188 -8.37 5.14 17.06
C SER A 188 -7.67 4.65 18.33
N ARG A 189 -8.13 3.54 18.93
CA ARG A 189 -7.54 2.94 20.14
C ARG A 189 -6.87 1.60 19.85
N PHE A 190 -5.94 1.19 20.71
CA PHE A 190 -5.39 -0.18 20.76
C PHE A 190 -6.30 -1.09 21.61
N GLY A 191 -6.35 -2.37 21.23
CA GLY A 191 -7.06 -3.40 22.00
C GLY A 191 -8.33 -3.94 21.34
N ASP A 192 -8.61 -3.55 20.11
CA ASP A 192 -9.71 -4.11 19.32
C ASP A 192 -9.17 -5.18 18.36
N PHE A 193 -9.56 -6.45 18.56
CA PHE A 193 -9.04 -7.59 17.83
C PHE A 193 -10.03 -8.15 16.81
N GLU A 194 -9.51 -8.66 15.70
CA GLU A 194 -10.22 -9.52 14.75
C GLU A 194 -9.64 -10.93 14.86
N VAL A 195 -10.50 -11.94 14.92
CA VAL A 195 -10.10 -13.36 14.97
C VAL A 195 -10.66 -14.12 13.76
N ASP A 196 -9.87 -15.06 13.26
CA ASP A 196 -10.25 -15.88 12.11
C ASP A 196 -9.46 -17.21 12.15
N THR A 197 -9.84 -18.16 11.32
CA THR A 197 -9.08 -19.38 11.14
C THR A 197 -8.67 -19.59 9.69
N ILE A 198 -7.44 -20.02 9.48
CA ILE A 198 -6.95 -20.43 8.18
C ILE A 198 -7.00 -21.96 8.11
N VAL A 199 -7.70 -22.48 7.10
CA VAL A 199 -7.87 -23.94 6.90
C VAL A 199 -6.75 -24.50 6.03
N GLY A 200 -6.18 -25.64 6.43
CA GLY A 200 -5.20 -26.41 5.67
C GLY A 200 -5.84 -27.23 4.53
N SER A 201 -4.99 -27.96 3.80
CA SER A 201 -5.43 -28.82 2.68
C SER A 201 -6.33 -29.98 3.11
N THR A 202 -6.02 -30.56 4.26
CA THR A 202 -6.71 -31.74 4.81
C THR A 202 -7.96 -31.40 5.61
N HIS A 203 -8.24 -30.11 5.85
CA HIS A 203 -9.31 -29.62 6.73
C HIS A 203 -9.26 -30.15 8.19
N LYS A 204 -8.23 -30.93 8.55
CA LYS A 204 -8.07 -31.50 9.91
C LYS A 204 -7.47 -30.51 10.89
N GLN A 205 -6.65 -29.61 10.41
CA GLN A 205 -5.96 -28.62 11.21
C GLN A 205 -6.26 -27.21 10.73
N HIS A 206 -6.34 -26.28 11.66
CA HIS A 206 -6.50 -24.87 11.36
C HIS A 206 -5.37 -24.08 12.03
N ILE A 207 -5.14 -22.86 11.55
CA ILE A 207 -4.32 -21.86 12.22
C ILE A 207 -5.26 -20.74 12.66
N LEU A 208 -5.37 -20.55 13.97
CA LEU A 208 -6.04 -19.41 14.57
C LEU A 208 -5.18 -18.16 14.30
N THR A 209 -5.80 -17.10 13.82
CA THR A 209 -5.18 -15.80 13.61
C THR A 209 -5.91 -14.75 14.41
N VAL A 210 -5.18 -13.99 15.20
CA VAL A 210 -5.70 -12.91 16.05
C VAL A 210 -4.95 -11.64 15.67
N VAL A 211 -5.66 -10.64 15.17
CA VAL A 211 -5.05 -9.41 14.63
C VAL A 211 -5.61 -8.19 15.34
N GLU A 212 -4.76 -7.41 15.94
CA GLU A 212 -5.15 -6.12 16.51
C GLU A 212 -5.38 -5.08 15.40
N ARG A 213 -6.49 -4.35 15.45
CA ARG A 213 -6.99 -3.54 14.34
C ARG A 213 -6.21 -2.25 14.09
N LYS A 214 -5.72 -1.58 15.13
CA LYS A 214 -5.01 -0.29 15.02
C LYS A 214 -3.60 -0.46 14.48
N VAL A 215 -2.80 -1.31 15.08
CA VAL A 215 -1.39 -1.49 14.69
C VAL A 215 -1.18 -2.66 13.73
N GLY A 216 -2.08 -3.63 13.71
CA GLY A 216 -1.97 -4.86 12.91
C GLY A 216 -1.02 -5.86 13.52
N LEU A 217 -0.91 -5.88 14.85
CA LEU A 217 -0.18 -6.88 15.60
C LEU A 217 -0.87 -8.23 15.42
N LEU A 218 -0.11 -9.24 15.05
CA LEU A 218 -0.58 -10.58 14.72
C LEU A 218 -0.14 -11.58 15.80
N PHE A 219 -1.08 -12.40 16.24
CA PHE A 219 -0.81 -13.64 16.98
C PHE A 219 -1.33 -14.81 16.19
N MET A 220 -0.62 -15.94 16.24
CA MET A 220 -0.98 -17.17 15.54
C MET A 220 -0.84 -18.36 16.48
N ALA A 221 -1.76 -19.31 16.37
CA ALA A 221 -1.66 -20.59 17.05
C ALA A 221 -2.22 -21.72 16.19
N ARG A 222 -1.63 -22.90 16.27
CA ARG A 222 -2.15 -24.10 15.64
C ARG A 222 -3.33 -24.64 16.42
N LEU A 223 -4.40 -25.02 15.72
CA LEU A 223 -5.50 -25.81 16.21
C LEU A 223 -5.33 -27.23 15.61
N LYS A 224 -4.93 -28.17 16.44
CA LYS A 224 -4.75 -29.59 16.04
C LYS A 224 -6.11 -30.27 15.82
N ARG A 225 -7.08 -29.91 16.62
CA ARG A 225 -8.50 -30.30 16.52
C ARG A 225 -9.31 -29.01 16.52
N PRO A 226 -9.81 -28.51 15.38
CA PRO A 226 -10.45 -27.18 15.31
C PRO A 226 -11.85 -27.20 15.95
N THR A 227 -11.90 -27.57 17.24
CA THR A 227 -13.08 -27.51 18.09
C THR A 227 -13.24 -26.13 18.70
N ALA A 228 -14.47 -25.81 19.13
CA ALA A 228 -14.74 -24.54 19.85
C ALA A 228 -13.93 -24.45 21.15
N GLN A 229 -13.73 -25.60 21.83
CA GLN A 229 -12.94 -25.68 23.06
C GLN A 229 -11.47 -25.29 22.80
N GLU A 230 -10.80 -25.94 21.85
CA GLU A 230 -9.40 -25.66 21.57
C GLU A 230 -9.19 -24.24 21.06
N ALA A 231 -10.11 -23.74 20.22
CA ALA A 231 -10.06 -22.37 19.73
C ALA A 231 -10.18 -21.34 20.88
N ALA A 232 -11.11 -21.56 21.83
CA ALA A 232 -11.26 -20.74 23.01
C ALA A 232 -10.02 -20.78 23.90
N ASP A 233 -9.50 -21.98 24.21
CA ASP A 233 -8.29 -22.16 25.04
C ASP A 233 -7.09 -21.41 24.44
N LYS A 234 -6.87 -21.56 23.15
CA LYS A 234 -5.77 -20.86 22.44
C LYS A 234 -5.97 -19.36 22.41
N LEU A 235 -7.18 -18.89 22.13
CA LEU A 235 -7.48 -17.45 22.08
C LEU A 235 -7.28 -16.79 23.46
N ILE A 236 -7.76 -17.44 24.52
CA ILE A 236 -7.57 -16.98 25.90
C ILE A 236 -6.07 -16.97 26.24
N SER A 237 -5.34 -18.06 25.95
CA SER A 237 -3.91 -18.13 26.21
C SER A 237 -3.12 -17.01 25.52
N LEU A 238 -3.41 -16.71 24.24
CA LEU A 238 -2.75 -15.67 23.49
C LEU A 238 -3.03 -14.26 23.99
N LEU A 239 -4.25 -13.98 24.42
CA LEU A 239 -4.69 -12.64 24.80
C LEU A 239 -4.63 -12.36 26.30
N SER A 240 -4.56 -13.37 27.18
CA SER A 240 -4.52 -13.19 28.63
C SER A 240 -3.42 -12.24 29.11
N PRO A 241 -2.19 -12.26 28.59
CA PRO A 241 -1.16 -11.29 29.00
C PRO A 241 -1.58 -9.84 28.74
N LEU A 242 -2.23 -9.58 27.60
CA LEU A 242 -2.74 -8.25 27.23
C LEU A 242 -4.02 -7.89 27.99
N ALA A 243 -4.86 -8.88 28.28
CA ALA A 243 -6.10 -8.66 29.03
C ALA A 243 -5.80 -8.23 30.48
N LYS A 244 -4.81 -8.85 31.12
CA LYS A 244 -4.36 -8.46 32.49
C LYS A 244 -3.92 -7.00 32.57
N GLU A 245 -3.31 -6.48 31.51
CA GLU A 245 -2.90 -5.08 31.40
C GLU A 245 -4.03 -4.16 30.86
N GLY A 246 -5.23 -4.71 30.68
CA GLY A 246 -6.38 -3.94 30.17
C GLY A 246 -6.30 -3.57 28.67
N TYR A 247 -5.48 -4.25 27.89
CA TYR A 247 -5.28 -4.01 26.46
C TYR A 247 -6.17 -4.89 25.56
N VAL A 248 -7.13 -5.62 26.08
CA VAL A 248 -8.16 -6.32 25.29
C VAL A 248 -9.50 -5.63 25.54
N LYS A 249 -10.07 -5.02 24.50
CA LYS A 249 -11.31 -4.23 24.59
C LYS A 249 -12.47 -4.92 23.90
N THR A 250 -12.27 -5.31 22.63
CA THR A 250 -13.27 -6.03 21.84
C THR A 250 -12.62 -7.09 20.98
N ILE A 251 -13.38 -8.14 20.68
CA ILE A 251 -13.00 -9.21 19.78
C ILE A 251 -14.08 -9.33 18.70
N THR A 252 -13.70 -9.38 17.42
CA THR A 252 -14.64 -9.59 16.32
C THR A 252 -14.31 -10.88 15.60
N ALA A 253 -15.27 -11.79 15.49
CA ALA A 253 -15.15 -13.10 14.83
C ALA A 253 -16.09 -13.22 13.62
N ASP A 254 -15.94 -14.30 12.84
CA ASP A 254 -17.00 -14.76 11.94
C ASP A 254 -17.96 -15.71 12.69
N ASN A 255 -19.01 -16.13 11.98
CA ASN A 255 -19.99 -17.09 12.51
C ASN A 255 -19.49 -18.55 12.38
N GLY A 256 -18.18 -18.79 12.46
CA GLY A 256 -17.61 -20.13 12.46
C GLY A 256 -17.88 -20.86 13.77
N VAL A 257 -18.23 -22.15 13.69
CA VAL A 257 -18.51 -23.03 14.87
C VAL A 257 -17.35 -23.07 15.87
N GLN A 258 -16.12 -22.80 15.44
CA GLN A 258 -14.95 -22.72 16.31
C GLN A 258 -15.01 -21.58 17.32
N PHE A 259 -15.91 -20.61 17.12
CA PHE A 259 -16.10 -19.49 18.06
C PHE A 259 -17.35 -19.63 18.93
N ALA A 260 -17.96 -20.83 18.98
CA ALA A 260 -19.17 -21.07 19.77
C ALA A 260 -18.98 -20.90 21.30
N GLN A 261 -17.73 -20.98 21.82
CA GLN A 261 -17.43 -20.69 23.23
C GLN A 261 -17.13 -19.21 23.52
N HIS A 262 -17.71 -18.30 22.77
CA HIS A 262 -17.45 -16.85 22.85
C HIS A 262 -17.79 -16.28 24.24
N GLU A 263 -18.83 -16.79 24.92
CA GLU A 263 -19.23 -16.33 26.27
C GLU A 263 -18.09 -16.60 27.29
N ARG A 264 -17.48 -17.80 27.23
CA ARG A 264 -16.32 -18.14 28.05
C ARG A 264 -15.13 -17.24 27.73
N VAL A 265 -14.83 -17.01 26.44
CA VAL A 265 -13.75 -16.12 26.00
C VAL A 265 -13.99 -14.71 26.53
N SER A 266 -15.21 -14.20 26.43
CA SER A 266 -15.58 -12.87 26.91
C SER A 266 -15.43 -12.76 28.43
N ALA A 267 -15.84 -13.78 29.18
CA ALA A 267 -15.71 -13.79 30.63
C ALA A 267 -14.25 -13.82 31.10
N GLU A 268 -13.42 -14.69 30.50
CA GLU A 268 -12.02 -14.86 30.91
C GLU A 268 -11.12 -13.68 30.48
N LEU A 269 -11.42 -13.03 29.35
CA LEU A 269 -10.64 -11.89 28.86
C LEU A 269 -11.21 -10.53 29.27
N GLY A 270 -12.42 -10.49 29.85
CA GLY A 270 -13.10 -9.25 30.20
C GLY A 270 -13.41 -8.36 28.98
N ALA A 271 -13.65 -8.97 27.82
CA ALA A 271 -13.81 -8.27 26.54
C ALA A 271 -15.08 -8.73 25.80
N ALA A 272 -15.86 -7.79 25.26
CA ALA A 272 -17.03 -8.13 24.47
C ALA A 272 -16.64 -8.75 23.12
N MET A 273 -17.35 -9.81 22.72
CA MET A 273 -17.13 -10.48 21.44
C MET A 273 -18.32 -10.23 20.50
N TYR A 274 -18.01 -9.81 19.27
CA TYR A 274 -18.97 -9.47 18.22
C TYR A 274 -18.80 -10.37 17.00
N PHE A 275 -19.90 -10.63 16.30
CA PHE A 275 -19.91 -11.50 15.14
C PHE A 275 -20.25 -10.73 13.86
N ALA A 276 -19.39 -10.90 12.84
CA ALA A 276 -19.60 -10.31 11.52
C ALA A 276 -20.83 -10.92 10.84
N ARG A 277 -21.53 -10.12 10.05
CA ARG A 277 -22.70 -10.61 9.30
C ARG A 277 -22.28 -11.61 8.23
N PRO A 278 -23.10 -12.61 7.97
CA PRO A 278 -22.87 -13.52 6.86
C PRO A 278 -22.67 -12.76 5.54
N TYR A 279 -21.69 -13.18 4.75
CA TYR A 279 -21.34 -12.57 3.45
C TYR A 279 -20.74 -11.17 3.49
N HIS A 280 -20.55 -10.55 4.66
CA HIS A 280 -19.96 -9.22 4.82
C HIS A 280 -18.46 -9.31 5.17
N SER A 281 -17.66 -9.98 4.33
CA SER A 281 -16.22 -10.18 4.58
C SER A 281 -15.44 -8.87 4.76
N TRP A 282 -15.94 -7.74 4.24
CA TRP A 282 -15.32 -6.43 4.41
C TRP A 282 -15.37 -5.91 5.85
N GLU A 283 -16.30 -6.41 6.67
CA GLU A 283 -16.38 -6.07 8.10
C GLU A 283 -15.16 -6.56 8.90
N ARG A 284 -14.42 -7.56 8.33
CA ARG A 284 -13.17 -8.13 8.88
C ARG A 284 -11.97 -7.95 7.92
N GLY A 285 -11.88 -6.78 7.31
CA GLY A 285 -10.84 -6.49 6.29
C GLY A 285 -9.41 -6.58 6.81
N THR A 286 -9.18 -6.45 8.14
CA THR A 286 -7.85 -6.58 8.75
C THR A 286 -7.38 -8.03 8.70
N ASN A 287 -8.24 -8.97 9.09
CA ASN A 287 -7.93 -10.40 9.01
C ASN A 287 -7.77 -10.86 7.56
N GLU A 288 -8.66 -10.48 6.65
CA GLU A 288 -8.54 -10.86 5.24
C GLU A 288 -7.19 -10.42 4.66
N ASN A 289 -6.76 -9.18 4.94
CA ASN A 289 -5.46 -8.70 4.49
C ASN A 289 -4.31 -9.47 5.13
N THR A 290 -4.39 -9.73 6.44
CA THR A 290 -3.33 -10.43 7.19
C THR A 290 -3.24 -11.90 6.77
N ASN A 291 -4.37 -12.58 6.63
CA ASN A 291 -4.42 -13.95 6.09
C ASN A 291 -3.80 -14.01 4.69
N GLY A 292 -4.04 -12.99 3.86
CA GLY A 292 -3.36 -12.86 2.57
C GLY A 292 -1.85 -12.64 2.66
N LEU A 293 -1.32 -12.09 3.76
CA LEU A 293 0.11 -11.99 4.02
C LEU A 293 0.68 -13.32 4.52
N ILE A 294 -0.02 -14.00 5.43
CA ILE A 294 0.35 -15.34 5.92
C ILE A 294 0.45 -16.32 4.74
N ARG A 295 -0.44 -16.20 3.75
CA ARG A 295 -0.43 -17.03 2.53
C ARG A 295 0.78 -16.80 1.61
N GLN A 296 1.63 -15.83 1.89
CA GLN A 296 2.94 -15.68 1.25
C GLN A 296 3.92 -16.75 1.75
N TYR A 297 3.80 -17.13 3.02
CA TYR A 297 4.64 -18.13 3.70
C TYR A 297 4.00 -19.51 3.66
N ILE A 298 2.70 -19.59 3.93
CA ILE A 298 1.90 -20.83 3.94
C ILE A 298 0.91 -20.74 2.76
N PRO A 299 1.24 -21.25 1.57
CA PRO A 299 0.37 -21.19 0.39
C PRO A 299 -1.00 -21.83 0.62
N LYS A 300 -2.00 -21.47 -0.19
CA LYS A 300 -3.28 -22.20 -0.16
C LYS A 300 -3.06 -23.67 -0.54
N ARG A 301 -3.77 -24.56 0.12
CA ARG A 301 -3.67 -26.03 -0.05
C ARG A 301 -2.35 -26.63 0.44
N SER A 302 -1.58 -25.92 1.29
CA SER A 302 -0.49 -26.54 2.05
C SER A 302 -1.05 -27.46 3.12
N ASP A 303 -0.37 -28.55 3.40
CA ASP A 303 -0.57 -29.30 4.62
C ASP A 303 0.05 -28.54 5.79
N PHE A 304 -0.65 -28.47 6.93
CA PHE A 304 -0.11 -27.75 8.08
C PHE A 304 0.84 -28.63 8.90
N ASP A 305 0.87 -29.94 8.65
CA ASP A 305 1.88 -30.84 9.24
C ASP A 305 3.29 -30.53 8.69
N ASP A 306 3.41 -29.89 7.51
CA ASP A 306 4.70 -29.48 6.95
C ASP A 306 5.32 -28.27 7.69
N TYR A 307 4.61 -27.65 8.63
CA TYR A 307 5.05 -26.46 9.37
C TYR A 307 5.08 -26.77 10.86
N SER A 308 6.19 -26.53 11.52
CA SER A 308 6.30 -26.61 12.98
C SER A 308 5.64 -25.42 13.69
N ASP A 309 5.47 -25.47 15.00
CA ASP A 309 5.01 -24.32 15.78
C ASP A 309 6.07 -23.20 15.77
N ASP A 310 7.37 -23.54 15.70
CA ASP A 310 8.46 -22.57 15.53
C ASP A 310 8.39 -21.85 14.17
N ASP A 311 7.96 -22.53 13.11
CA ASP A 311 7.70 -21.88 11.83
C ASP A 311 6.57 -20.86 11.93
N LEU A 312 5.50 -21.15 12.67
CA LEU A 312 4.41 -20.20 12.91
C LEU A 312 4.90 -18.97 13.69
N VAL A 313 5.70 -19.19 14.74
CA VAL A 313 6.33 -18.11 15.52
C VAL A 313 7.24 -17.25 14.64
N SER A 314 8.06 -17.88 13.79
CA SER A 314 8.93 -17.18 12.84
C SER A 314 8.13 -16.33 11.84
N ILE A 315 7.05 -16.87 11.27
CA ILE A 315 6.16 -16.16 10.35
C ILE A 315 5.47 -14.98 11.06
N GLN A 316 4.96 -15.19 12.26
CA GLN A 316 4.36 -14.17 13.11
C GLN A 316 5.34 -13.02 13.36
N SER A 317 6.57 -13.33 13.78
CA SER A 317 7.63 -12.37 14.03
C SER A 317 7.96 -11.56 12.78
N LYS A 318 8.16 -12.21 11.62
CA LYS A 318 8.39 -11.53 10.33
C LYS A 318 7.25 -10.60 9.95
N LEU A 319 6.00 -10.98 10.18
CA LEU A 319 4.85 -10.16 9.87
C LEU A 319 4.67 -8.99 10.84
N ASN A 320 5.02 -9.17 12.11
CA ASN A 320 5.00 -8.12 13.13
C ASN A 320 6.17 -7.13 12.99
N SER A 321 7.28 -7.56 12.39
CA SER A 321 8.43 -6.71 12.05
C SER A 321 8.35 -6.10 10.64
N ARG A 322 7.24 -6.35 9.91
CA ARG A 322 7.08 -5.82 8.56
C ARG A 322 6.52 -4.40 8.58
N PRO A 323 7.18 -3.39 7.96
CA PRO A 323 6.71 -2.02 7.92
C PRO A 323 5.30 -1.88 7.34
N ARG A 324 4.49 -0.98 7.92
CA ARG A 324 3.13 -0.72 7.45
C ARG A 324 2.97 0.72 7.00
N LYS A 325 2.52 0.95 5.77
CA LYS A 325 2.29 2.30 5.24
C LYS A 325 1.36 3.13 6.13
N ARG A 326 0.30 2.51 6.67
CA ARG A 326 -0.66 3.17 7.59
C ARG A 326 -0.05 3.57 8.94
N LEU A 327 1.10 2.99 9.33
CA LEU A 327 1.86 3.34 10.52
C LEU A 327 3.06 4.25 10.18
N GLY A 328 3.04 4.96 9.06
CA GLY A 328 4.17 5.77 8.62
C GLY A 328 5.44 4.96 8.30
N PHE A 329 5.28 3.69 7.97
CA PHE A 329 6.31 2.67 7.75
C PHE A 329 7.04 2.20 9.01
N SER A 330 6.55 2.52 10.21
CA SER A 330 6.89 1.77 11.43
C SER A 330 6.32 0.35 11.36
N THR A 331 6.87 -0.54 12.15
CA THR A 331 6.40 -1.92 12.25
C THR A 331 5.28 -2.06 13.30
N PRO A 332 4.41 -3.08 13.21
CA PRO A 332 3.45 -3.39 14.26
C PRO A 332 4.05 -3.50 15.65
N ILE A 333 5.19 -4.18 15.78
CA ILE A 333 5.85 -4.38 17.07
C ILE A 333 6.44 -3.08 17.64
N GLU A 334 7.08 -2.23 16.82
CA GLU A 334 7.57 -0.92 17.27
C GLU A 334 6.44 -0.01 17.73
N THR A 335 5.36 0.02 16.95
CA THR A 335 4.18 0.83 17.29
C THR A 335 3.49 0.31 18.56
N PHE A 336 3.40 -1.02 18.73
CA PHE A 336 2.88 -1.64 19.94
C PHE A 336 3.69 -1.22 21.17
N LYS A 337 5.02 -1.39 21.15
CA LYS A 337 5.93 -1.00 22.25
C LYS A 337 5.77 0.47 22.61
N THR A 338 5.66 1.34 21.61
CA THR A 338 5.44 2.79 21.83
C THR A 338 4.12 3.09 22.52
N LEU A 339 3.05 2.37 22.17
CA LEU A 339 1.70 2.62 22.71
C LEU A 339 1.50 2.03 24.10
N THR A 340 2.07 0.86 24.39
CA THR A 340 1.81 0.11 25.63
C THR A 340 2.93 0.22 26.64
N LYS A 341 4.14 0.63 26.22
CA LYS A 341 5.38 0.59 27.02
C LYS A 341 5.76 -0.83 27.49
N ILE A 342 5.23 -1.86 26.86
CA ILE A 342 5.55 -3.26 27.11
C ILE A 342 6.63 -3.69 26.13
N ASP A 343 7.82 -4.06 26.62
CA ASP A 343 8.96 -4.45 25.78
C ASP A 343 8.91 -5.89 25.30
N GLU A 344 8.40 -6.81 26.10
CA GLU A 344 8.23 -8.22 25.73
C GLU A 344 6.82 -8.72 26.07
N ILE A 345 6.15 -9.33 25.09
CA ILE A 345 4.93 -10.09 25.33
C ILE A 345 5.31 -11.58 25.31
N VAL A 346 5.06 -12.26 26.42
CA VAL A 346 5.25 -13.72 26.55
C VAL A 346 4.48 -14.49 25.45
N ALA A 347 3.35 -13.95 24.99
CA ALA A 347 2.57 -14.51 23.89
C ALA A 347 3.28 -14.55 22.51
N PHE A 348 4.49 -13.96 22.37
CA PHE A 348 5.31 -14.14 21.16
C PHE A 348 6.14 -15.41 21.17
N ARG A 349 6.20 -16.14 22.31
CA ARG A 349 7.03 -17.34 22.50
C ARG A 349 6.22 -18.64 22.59
N THR A 350 4.88 -18.57 22.45
CA THR A 350 4.02 -19.78 22.54
C THR A 350 3.51 -20.25 21.19
#